data_99b8af5b73b75f0c708e3ac75c060657
#
_entry.id   99b8af5b73b75f0c708e3ac75c060657
#
_cell.length_a   1.000
_cell.length_b   1.000
_cell.length_c   1.000
_cell.angle_alpha   90.00
_cell.angle_beta   90.00
_cell.angle_gamma   90.00
#
_symmetry.space_group_name_H-M   'P 1'
#
loop_
_entity.id
_entity.type
_entity.pdbx_description
1 polymer ?
#
loop_
_entity_poly.entity_id
_entity_poly.type
_entity_poly.pdbx_seq_one_letter_code
_entity_poly.pdbx_strand_id
1 'polypeptide(L)'
;MEEGSVKAMRKHALIVGPRRVGKSTLIRKVIETLNCSVAGFETKKESKMEDETLGSPIYIHTIGAPWHYSEENLLGYCKNQKTQRISDAFNRYADKLLQPVPEGTILCFDEIGFMESKEKAFCDAVLERLDGDIPILAAVKDKEIPFLNQVRNHQNCKCFFITEENRDKLVDEVLEFMKNQIEK
;
A
#
# COMPACT_ATOMS: atom_id res chain seq x y z
N MET A 1 -17.40 -17.21 34.29
CA MET A 1 -17.93 -16.44 33.16
C MET A 1 -16.79 -16.20 32.20
N GLU A 2 -16.70 -16.99 31.16
CA GLU A 2 -15.69 -16.83 30.12
C GLU A 2 -16.10 -15.65 29.24
N GLU A 3 -15.33 -14.56 29.33
CA GLU A 3 -15.43 -13.48 28.34
C GLU A 3 -14.96 -14.04 27.00
N GLY A 4 -15.93 -14.34 26.13
CA GLY A 4 -15.67 -14.70 24.75
C GLY A 4 -14.96 -13.56 24.06
N SER A 5 -13.64 -13.65 23.90
CA SER A 5 -12.86 -12.79 23.04
C SER A 5 -13.45 -12.85 21.64
N VAL A 6 -14.21 -11.83 21.25
CA VAL A 6 -14.61 -11.65 19.85
C VAL A 6 -13.33 -11.44 19.07
N LYS A 7 -12.86 -12.49 18.41
CA LYS A 7 -11.67 -12.45 17.54
C LYS A 7 -11.94 -11.42 16.45
N ALA A 8 -11.29 -10.26 16.57
CA ALA A 8 -11.45 -9.19 15.57
C ALA A 8 -11.25 -9.78 14.18
N MET A 9 -12.27 -9.66 13.33
CA MET A 9 -12.27 -10.26 12.02
C MET A 9 -11.38 -9.41 11.11
N ARG A 10 -10.20 -9.94 10.78
CA ARG A 10 -9.23 -9.25 9.92
C ARG A 10 -9.86 -8.94 8.57
N LYS A 11 -9.76 -7.68 8.13
CA LYS A 11 -10.41 -7.16 6.93
C LYS A 11 -9.42 -6.83 5.81
N HIS A 12 -8.18 -6.57 6.16
CA HIS A 12 -7.15 -6.05 5.27
C HIS A 12 -6.04 -7.08 5.04
N ALA A 13 -5.58 -7.18 3.80
CA ALA A 13 -4.44 -8.02 3.40
C ALA A 13 -3.19 -7.16 3.21
N LEU A 14 -2.13 -7.48 3.93
CA LEU A 14 -0.82 -6.84 3.79
C LEU A 14 0.18 -7.83 3.20
N ILE A 15 0.70 -7.52 2.02
CA ILE A 15 1.75 -8.30 1.36
C ILE A 15 3.10 -7.78 1.83
N VAL A 16 3.75 -8.53 2.71
CA VAL A 16 5.00 -8.13 3.38
C VAL A 16 6.18 -8.88 2.79
N GLY A 17 7.24 -8.17 2.45
CA GLY A 17 8.45 -8.79 1.94
C GLY A 17 9.48 -7.79 1.41
N PRO A 18 10.67 -8.29 1.07
CA PRO A 18 11.78 -7.46 0.60
C PRO A 18 11.47 -6.76 -0.73
N ARG A 19 12.35 -5.84 -1.09
CA ARG A 19 12.23 -5.14 -2.38
C ARG A 19 12.38 -6.13 -3.54
N ARG A 20 11.58 -5.94 -4.60
CA ARG A 20 11.61 -6.72 -5.86
C ARG A 20 11.24 -8.21 -5.74
N VAL A 21 10.69 -8.66 -4.64
CA VAL A 21 10.25 -10.05 -4.46
C VAL A 21 8.97 -10.38 -5.23
N GLY A 22 8.24 -9.36 -5.73
CA GLY A 22 7.02 -9.54 -6.53
C GLY A 22 5.72 -9.07 -5.87
N LYS A 23 5.77 -8.22 -4.81
CA LYS A 23 4.58 -7.71 -4.11
C LYS A 23 3.58 -7.04 -5.06
N SER A 24 4.02 -6.05 -5.84
CA SER A 24 3.16 -5.34 -6.80
C SER A 24 2.60 -6.25 -7.90
N THR A 25 3.38 -7.26 -8.31
CA THR A 25 2.91 -8.26 -9.29
C THR A 25 1.81 -9.13 -8.71
N LEU A 26 1.95 -9.56 -7.45
CA LEU A 26 0.92 -10.31 -6.73
C LEU A 26 -0.36 -9.47 -6.59
N ILE A 27 -0.24 -8.24 -6.10
CA ILE A 27 -1.36 -7.31 -5.95
C ILE A 27 -2.12 -7.14 -7.27
N ARG A 28 -1.41 -6.90 -8.37
CA ARG A 28 -2.03 -6.75 -9.69
C ARG A 28 -2.81 -7.99 -10.11
N LYS A 29 -2.23 -9.18 -9.97
CA LYS A 29 -2.91 -10.46 -10.28
C LYS A 29 -4.19 -10.63 -9.47
N VAL A 30 -4.15 -10.31 -8.17
CA VAL A 30 -5.32 -10.39 -7.28
C VAL A 30 -6.41 -9.40 -7.73
N ILE A 31 -6.06 -8.14 -7.98
CA ILE A 31 -7.00 -7.09 -8.43
C ILE A 31 -7.66 -7.48 -9.76
N GLU A 32 -6.87 -7.92 -10.75
CA GLU A 32 -7.38 -8.35 -12.06
C GLU A 32 -8.37 -9.50 -11.93
N THR A 33 -8.13 -10.44 -11.00
CA THR A 33 -9.00 -11.59 -10.78
C THR A 33 -10.26 -11.24 -9.99
N LEU A 34 -10.18 -10.29 -9.04
CA LEU A 34 -11.33 -9.83 -8.25
C LEU A 34 -12.36 -9.09 -9.12
N ASN A 35 -11.92 -8.43 -10.18
CA ASN A 35 -12.76 -7.66 -11.12
C ASN A 35 -13.70 -6.69 -10.39
N CYS A 36 -13.19 -5.98 -9.39
CA CYS A 36 -13.91 -4.97 -8.60
C CYS A 36 -13.32 -3.58 -8.80
N SER A 37 -14.04 -2.54 -8.34
CA SER A 37 -13.53 -1.18 -8.30
C SER A 37 -12.35 -1.07 -7.35
N VAL A 38 -11.32 -0.33 -7.74
CA VAL A 38 -10.10 -0.12 -6.95
C VAL A 38 -9.80 1.37 -6.84
N ALA A 39 -9.52 1.83 -5.64
CA ALA A 39 -9.03 3.17 -5.36
C ALA A 39 -7.75 3.09 -4.51
N GLY A 40 -7.12 4.23 -4.23
CA GLY A 40 -5.91 4.29 -3.44
C GLY A 40 -4.75 4.86 -4.22
N PHE A 41 -3.53 4.41 -3.93
CA PHE A 41 -2.33 4.96 -4.54
C PHE A 41 -1.30 3.90 -4.92
N GLU A 42 -0.44 4.29 -5.86
CA GLU A 42 0.81 3.60 -6.17
C GLU A 42 1.97 4.60 -6.21
N THR A 43 3.15 4.15 -5.81
CA THR A 43 4.38 4.93 -5.93
C THR A 43 5.26 4.35 -7.04
N LYS A 44 5.74 5.20 -7.93
CA LYS A 44 6.57 4.79 -9.08
C LYS A 44 7.86 5.56 -9.15
N LYS A 45 8.94 4.80 -9.39
CA LYS A 45 10.24 5.35 -9.78
C LYS A 45 10.32 5.41 -11.30
N GLU A 46 10.51 6.61 -11.83
CA GLU A 46 10.60 6.86 -13.28
C GLU A 46 12.06 6.92 -13.75
N SER A 47 12.62 5.75 -14.08
CA SER A 47 14.03 5.66 -14.52
C SER A 47 14.28 6.33 -15.88
N LYS A 48 13.24 6.53 -16.71
CA LYS A 48 13.35 7.25 -17.98
C LYS A 48 13.50 8.76 -17.82
N MET A 49 13.18 9.27 -16.62
CA MET A 49 13.27 10.68 -16.25
C MET A 49 14.45 10.93 -15.30
N GLU A 50 15.49 10.11 -15.36
CA GLU A 50 16.64 10.18 -14.46
C GLU A 50 17.42 11.48 -14.65
N ASP A 51 17.60 12.23 -13.56
CA ASP A 51 18.47 13.38 -13.46
C ASP A 51 19.88 12.91 -13.09
N GLU A 52 20.89 13.44 -13.75
CA GLU A 52 22.31 13.06 -13.55
C GLU A 52 22.78 13.29 -12.11
N THR A 53 22.25 14.33 -11.46
CA THR A 53 22.64 14.72 -10.09
C THR A 53 21.76 14.06 -9.04
N LEU A 54 20.43 14.11 -9.22
CA LEU A 54 19.44 13.68 -8.22
C LEU A 54 19.05 12.20 -8.35
N GLY A 55 19.19 11.62 -9.54
CA GLY A 55 18.75 10.25 -9.86
C GLY A 55 17.33 10.19 -10.40
N SER A 56 16.70 9.04 -10.32
CA SER A 56 15.36 8.81 -10.86
C SER A 56 14.29 9.38 -9.93
N PRO A 57 13.36 10.22 -10.42
CA PRO A 57 12.27 10.75 -9.60
C PRO A 57 11.29 9.64 -9.20
N ILE A 58 10.65 9.84 -8.05
CA ILE A 58 9.62 8.95 -7.52
C ILE A 58 8.35 9.77 -7.34
N TYR A 59 7.26 9.30 -7.92
CA TYR A 59 5.95 9.96 -7.86
C TYR A 59 4.92 9.09 -7.15
N ILE A 60 3.92 9.74 -6.54
CA ILE A 60 2.70 9.10 -6.06
C ILE A 60 1.58 9.34 -7.08
N HIS A 61 0.89 8.28 -7.46
CA HIS A 61 -0.22 8.32 -8.41
C HIS A 61 -1.49 7.78 -7.77
N THR A 62 -2.61 8.41 -8.06
CA THR A 62 -3.93 7.90 -7.67
C THR A 62 -4.30 6.75 -8.61
N ILE A 63 -4.67 5.60 -8.05
CA ILE A 63 -5.15 4.45 -8.84
C ILE A 63 -6.47 4.81 -9.52
N GLY A 64 -6.59 4.45 -10.79
CA GLY A 64 -7.76 4.75 -11.62
C GLY A 64 -7.77 6.15 -12.23
N ALA A 65 -6.79 7.02 -11.93
CA ALA A 65 -6.60 8.31 -12.56
C ALA A 65 -5.46 8.29 -13.59
N PRO A 66 -5.50 9.15 -14.63
CA PRO A 66 -4.37 9.31 -15.53
C PRO A 66 -3.10 9.71 -14.78
N TRP A 67 -1.98 9.09 -15.09
CA TRP A 67 -0.70 9.48 -14.50
C TRP A 67 -0.30 10.87 -15.00
N HIS A 68 0.20 11.67 -14.08
CA HIS A 68 0.82 12.96 -14.36
C HIS A 68 2.12 13.08 -13.57
N TYR A 69 2.99 13.97 -13.99
CA TYR A 69 4.31 14.17 -13.43
C TYR A 69 4.47 15.67 -13.15
N SER A 70 4.37 16.04 -11.89
CA SER A 70 4.46 17.43 -11.44
C SER A 70 5.08 17.50 -10.05
N GLU A 71 5.41 18.70 -9.60
CA GLU A 71 5.90 18.92 -8.23
C GLU A 71 4.86 18.53 -7.16
N GLU A 72 3.58 18.54 -7.51
CA GLU A 72 2.50 18.21 -6.58
C GLU A 72 2.53 16.77 -6.13
N ASN A 73 2.92 15.85 -7.01
CA ASN A 73 2.98 14.40 -6.72
C ASN A 73 4.40 13.82 -6.73
N LEU A 74 5.43 14.66 -6.86
CA LEU A 74 6.82 14.27 -6.74
C LEU A 74 7.17 14.04 -5.27
N LEU A 75 7.57 12.82 -4.90
CA LEU A 75 7.97 12.44 -3.55
C LEU A 75 9.45 12.71 -3.26
N GLY A 76 10.28 12.46 -4.25
CA GLY A 76 11.73 12.58 -4.12
C GLY A 76 12.46 11.85 -5.25
N TYR A 77 13.73 11.56 -5.02
CA TYR A 77 14.60 10.91 -6.00
C TYR A 77 15.29 9.67 -5.43
N CYS A 78 15.64 8.74 -6.30
CA CYS A 78 16.40 7.54 -5.96
C CYS A 78 17.67 7.48 -6.80
N LYS A 79 18.83 7.60 -6.16
CA LYS A 79 20.16 7.43 -6.78
C LYS A 79 20.94 6.34 -6.04
N ASN A 80 21.55 5.41 -6.77
CA ASN A 80 22.34 4.33 -6.18
C ASN A 80 21.60 3.58 -5.05
N GLN A 81 20.33 3.28 -5.25
CA GLN A 81 19.44 2.61 -4.29
C GLN A 81 19.15 3.42 -3.00
N LYS A 82 19.69 4.63 -2.87
CA LYS A 82 19.37 5.55 -1.79
C LYS A 82 18.27 6.49 -2.25
N THR A 83 17.25 6.64 -1.41
CA THR A 83 16.12 7.52 -1.69
C THR A 83 16.23 8.78 -0.85
N GLN A 84 16.11 9.93 -1.49
CA GLN A 84 16.03 11.22 -0.86
C GLN A 84 14.64 11.80 -1.07
N ARG A 85 13.90 12.03 0.01
CA ARG A 85 12.63 12.76 -0.01
C ARG A 85 12.91 14.26 -0.14
N ILE A 86 12.17 14.92 -0.99
CA ILE A 86 12.34 16.37 -1.23
C ILE A 86 11.07 17.21 -1.02
N SER A 87 9.93 16.56 -0.82
CA SER A 87 8.65 17.25 -0.71
C SER A 87 7.77 16.66 0.39
N ASP A 88 6.68 17.37 0.69
CA ASP A 88 5.60 16.92 1.57
C ASP A 88 4.39 16.36 0.79
N ALA A 89 4.62 15.86 -0.43
CA ALA A 89 3.58 15.33 -1.30
C ALA A 89 2.77 14.20 -0.64
N PHE A 90 3.37 13.40 0.22
CA PHE A 90 2.63 12.42 1.02
C PHE A 90 1.59 13.09 1.93
N ASN A 91 1.96 14.13 2.67
CA ASN A 91 1.01 14.83 3.55
C ASN A 91 -0.10 15.50 2.75
N ARG A 92 0.22 16.09 1.59
CA ARG A 92 -0.81 16.63 0.67
C ARG A 92 -1.74 15.55 0.12
N TYR A 93 -1.25 14.32 0.00
CA TYR A 93 -2.05 13.19 -0.48
C TYR A 93 -2.98 12.60 0.59
N ALA A 94 -2.74 12.90 1.88
CA ALA A 94 -3.52 12.37 3.00
C ALA A 94 -5.02 12.64 2.85
N ASP A 95 -5.41 13.87 2.46
CA ASP A 95 -6.81 14.24 2.24
C ASP A 95 -7.45 13.44 1.10
N LYS A 96 -6.69 13.17 0.03
CA LYS A 96 -7.18 12.33 -1.07
C LYS A 96 -7.38 10.89 -0.61
N LEU A 97 -6.49 10.38 0.24
CA LEU A 97 -6.61 9.04 0.78
C LEU A 97 -7.88 8.84 1.59
N LEU A 98 -8.37 9.88 2.27
CA LEU A 98 -9.57 9.85 3.10
C LEU A 98 -10.87 10.16 2.36
N GLN A 99 -10.82 10.50 1.07
CA GLN A 99 -12.03 10.77 0.29
C GLN A 99 -12.95 9.53 0.25
N PRO A 100 -14.27 9.73 0.26
CA PRO A 100 -15.23 8.64 0.08
C PRO A 100 -14.99 7.89 -1.21
N VAL A 101 -15.16 6.58 -1.18
CA VAL A 101 -15.08 5.72 -2.36
C VAL A 101 -16.40 5.00 -2.59
N PRO A 102 -16.76 4.65 -3.84
CA PRO A 102 -17.99 3.92 -4.14
C PRO A 102 -18.08 2.59 -3.39
N GLU A 103 -19.30 2.15 -3.11
CA GLU A 103 -19.56 0.82 -2.55
C GLU A 103 -18.96 -0.29 -3.46
N GLY A 104 -18.48 -1.37 -2.86
CA GLY A 104 -17.81 -2.45 -3.58
C GLY A 104 -16.37 -2.15 -4.05
N THR A 105 -15.83 -0.99 -3.65
CA THR A 105 -14.44 -0.62 -3.93
C THR A 105 -13.51 -1.22 -2.89
N ILE A 106 -12.36 -1.74 -3.33
CA ILE A 106 -11.24 -2.03 -2.43
C ILE A 106 -10.21 -0.90 -2.50
N LEU A 107 -9.47 -0.71 -1.42
CA LEU A 107 -8.32 0.20 -1.43
C LEU A 107 -7.03 -0.57 -1.71
N CYS A 108 -6.20 -0.03 -2.59
CA CYS A 108 -4.88 -0.56 -2.88
C CYS A 108 -3.81 0.46 -2.52
N PHE A 109 -2.81 0.05 -1.73
CA PHE A 109 -1.66 0.87 -1.33
C PHE A 109 -0.37 0.19 -1.81
N ASP A 110 0.19 0.64 -2.91
CA ASP A 110 1.40 0.05 -3.51
C ASP A 110 2.51 1.10 -3.70
N GLU A 111 3.37 1.29 -2.74
CA GLU A 111 3.77 0.50 -1.60
C GLU A 111 3.83 1.38 -0.33
N ILE A 112 3.51 0.83 0.86
CA ILE A 112 3.79 1.48 2.15
C ILE A 112 5.24 1.16 2.55
N GLY A 113 6.07 2.18 2.69
CA GLY A 113 7.50 2.03 2.91
C GLY A 113 8.07 2.97 3.99
N PHE A 114 9.31 3.38 3.79
CA PHE A 114 10.01 4.23 4.76
C PHE A 114 9.98 5.72 4.43
N MET A 115 9.70 6.09 3.18
CA MET A 115 9.69 7.51 2.76
C MET A 115 8.60 8.28 3.48
N GLU A 116 7.42 7.71 3.57
CA GLU A 116 6.23 8.26 4.22
C GLU A 116 6.24 8.16 5.74
N SER A 117 7.10 7.33 6.34
CA SER A 117 7.08 7.04 7.77
C SER A 117 7.28 8.24 8.71
N LYS A 118 7.72 9.38 8.16
CA LYS A 118 7.87 10.66 8.85
C LYS A 118 6.77 11.67 8.49
N GLU A 119 5.89 11.31 7.58
CA GLU A 119 4.80 12.15 7.08
C GLU A 119 3.55 11.93 7.93
N LYS A 120 3.43 12.68 9.02
CA LYS A 120 2.42 12.41 10.05
C LYS A 120 1.00 12.35 9.49
N ALA A 121 0.58 13.32 8.70
CA ALA A 121 -0.78 13.35 8.15
C ALA A 121 -1.07 12.14 7.26
N PHE A 122 -0.09 11.70 6.46
CA PHE A 122 -0.23 10.52 5.63
C PHE A 122 -0.28 9.22 6.46
N CYS A 123 0.60 9.09 7.45
CA CYS A 123 0.59 7.94 8.36
C CYS A 123 -0.73 7.83 9.12
N ASP A 124 -1.24 8.94 9.63
CA ASP A 124 -2.52 9.00 10.33
C ASP A 124 -3.68 8.59 9.39
N ALA A 125 -3.69 9.08 8.15
CA ALA A 125 -4.70 8.71 7.14
C ALA A 125 -4.65 7.21 6.78
N VAL A 126 -3.48 6.62 6.66
CA VAL A 126 -3.32 5.17 6.44
C VAL A 126 -3.91 4.38 7.62
N LEU A 127 -3.57 4.76 8.85
CA LEU A 127 -4.08 4.08 10.06
C LEU A 127 -5.59 4.25 10.19
N GLU A 128 -6.15 5.43 9.90
CA GLU A 128 -7.59 5.66 9.87
C GLU A 128 -8.29 4.74 8.85
N ARG A 129 -7.71 4.54 7.67
CA ARG A 129 -8.22 3.57 6.69
C ARG A 129 -8.16 2.13 7.19
N LEU A 130 -7.12 1.76 7.94
CA LEU A 130 -7.01 0.44 8.56
C LEU A 130 -8.01 0.22 9.72
N ASP A 131 -8.45 1.29 10.38
CA ASP A 131 -9.54 1.22 11.36
C ASP A 131 -10.92 1.04 10.71
N GLY A 132 -11.06 1.40 9.44
CA GLY A 132 -12.31 1.37 8.69
C GLY A 132 -12.73 -0.01 8.21
N ASP A 133 -13.84 -0.04 7.44
CA ASP A 133 -14.48 -1.28 6.96
C ASP A 133 -14.15 -1.60 5.50
N ILE A 134 -13.66 -0.63 4.73
CA ILE A 134 -13.31 -0.85 3.31
C ILE A 134 -12.11 -1.79 3.22
N PRO A 135 -12.23 -2.93 2.51
CA PRO A 135 -11.10 -3.87 2.39
C PRO A 135 -9.88 -3.22 1.75
N ILE A 136 -8.71 -3.47 2.33
CA ILE A 136 -7.44 -2.93 1.85
C ILE A 136 -6.54 -4.08 1.42
N LEU A 137 -5.91 -3.92 0.25
CA LEU A 137 -4.82 -4.77 -0.23
C LEU A 137 -3.58 -3.90 -0.38
N ALA A 138 -2.55 -4.13 0.43
CA ALA A 138 -1.38 -3.27 0.47
C ALA A 138 -0.06 -4.03 0.34
N ALA A 139 0.89 -3.46 -0.40
CA ALA A 139 2.29 -3.85 -0.32
C ALA A 139 2.97 -3.10 0.82
N VAL A 140 3.66 -3.82 1.69
CA VAL A 140 4.35 -3.25 2.85
C VAL A 140 5.81 -3.70 2.84
N LYS A 141 6.73 -2.76 3.00
CA LYS A 141 8.15 -3.09 3.17
C LYS A 141 8.40 -3.84 4.47
N ASP A 142 9.23 -4.88 4.36
CA ASP A 142 9.70 -5.61 5.54
C ASP A 142 10.92 -4.88 6.14
N LYS A 143 10.64 -3.87 6.97
CA LYS A 143 11.62 -3.09 7.72
C LYS A 143 11.11 -2.78 9.12
N GLU A 144 12.02 -2.79 10.09
CA GLU A 144 11.74 -2.41 11.48
C GLU A 144 11.71 -0.88 11.61
N ILE A 145 10.54 -0.31 11.35
CA ILE A 145 10.24 1.12 11.47
C ILE A 145 8.93 1.24 12.26
N PRO A 146 8.82 2.14 13.25
CA PRO A 146 7.65 2.24 14.12
C PRO A 146 6.31 2.28 13.37
N PHE A 147 6.20 3.09 12.32
CA PHE A 147 4.99 3.17 11.50
C PHE A 147 4.68 1.85 10.78
N LEU A 148 5.68 1.21 10.16
CA LEU A 148 5.48 -0.08 9.48
C LEU A 148 5.12 -1.19 10.47
N ASN A 149 5.65 -1.14 11.69
CA ASN A 149 5.28 -2.05 12.76
C ASN A 149 3.82 -1.84 13.19
N GLN A 150 3.35 -0.58 13.34
CA GLN A 150 1.95 -0.29 13.61
C GLN A 150 1.03 -0.84 12.52
N VAL A 151 1.37 -0.64 11.25
CA VAL A 151 0.60 -1.17 10.10
C VAL A 151 0.55 -2.69 10.15
N ARG A 152 1.70 -3.37 10.28
CA ARG A 152 1.77 -4.84 10.31
C ARG A 152 1.04 -5.47 11.49
N ASN A 153 1.08 -4.83 12.65
CA ASN A 153 0.46 -5.31 13.89
C ASN A 153 -0.98 -4.81 14.08
N HIS A 154 -1.53 -4.10 13.10
CA HIS A 154 -2.89 -3.58 13.20
C HIS A 154 -3.91 -4.73 13.30
N GLN A 155 -4.85 -4.64 14.27
CA GLN A 155 -5.78 -5.72 14.60
C GLN A 155 -6.65 -6.18 13.41
N ASN A 156 -6.98 -5.27 12.49
CA ASN A 156 -7.80 -5.55 11.30
C ASN A 156 -6.98 -6.11 10.12
N CYS A 157 -5.66 -6.27 10.27
CA CYS A 157 -4.77 -6.68 9.20
C CYS A 157 -4.36 -8.16 9.31
N LYS A 158 -4.25 -8.82 8.17
CA LYS A 158 -3.59 -10.11 8.00
C LYS A 158 -2.35 -9.92 7.13
N CYS A 159 -1.18 -10.26 7.67
CA CYS A 159 0.08 -10.25 6.93
C CYS A 159 0.26 -11.54 6.14
N PHE A 160 0.63 -11.40 4.88
CA PHE A 160 1.06 -12.46 3.97
C PHE A 160 2.52 -12.21 3.61
N PHE A 161 3.40 -13.06 4.10
CA PHE A 161 4.84 -12.91 3.87
C PHE A 161 5.23 -13.56 2.55
N ILE A 162 5.65 -12.73 1.58
CA ILE A 162 6.02 -13.19 0.24
C ILE A 162 7.52 -13.46 0.13
N THR A 163 7.84 -14.62 -0.45
CA THR A 163 9.19 -15.03 -0.86
C THR A 163 9.22 -15.41 -2.33
N GLU A 164 10.39 -15.64 -2.89
CA GLU A 164 10.51 -16.11 -4.28
C GLU A 164 9.90 -17.51 -4.46
N GLU A 165 9.96 -18.35 -3.43
CA GLU A 165 9.45 -19.73 -3.47
C GLU A 165 7.93 -19.82 -3.36
N ASN A 166 7.29 -18.91 -2.58
CA ASN A 166 5.86 -19.01 -2.29
C ASN A 166 4.98 -18.08 -3.12
N ARG A 167 5.53 -17.10 -3.83
CA ARG A 167 4.79 -15.99 -4.46
C ARG A 167 3.65 -16.45 -5.37
N ASP A 168 3.79 -17.58 -6.07
CA ASP A 168 2.76 -18.06 -7.00
C ASP A 168 1.57 -18.69 -6.25
N LYS A 169 1.83 -19.42 -5.16
CA LYS A 169 0.77 -19.99 -4.29
C LYS A 169 0.10 -18.92 -3.45
N LEU A 170 0.85 -17.90 -3.05
CA LEU A 170 0.36 -16.83 -2.19
C LEU A 170 -0.72 -15.99 -2.89
N VAL A 171 -0.73 -15.93 -4.23
CA VAL A 171 -1.78 -15.26 -5.01
C VAL A 171 -3.15 -15.85 -4.65
N ASP A 172 -3.28 -17.17 -4.65
CA ASP A 172 -4.55 -17.87 -4.39
C ASP A 172 -5.03 -17.63 -2.95
N GLU A 173 -4.11 -17.68 -1.98
CA GLU A 173 -4.43 -17.43 -0.57
C GLU A 173 -4.93 -16.00 -0.32
N VAL A 174 -4.27 -15.01 -0.93
CA VAL A 174 -4.66 -13.60 -0.83
C VAL A 174 -5.98 -13.35 -1.56
N LEU A 175 -6.15 -13.95 -2.73
CA LEU A 175 -7.38 -13.85 -3.51
C LEU A 175 -8.59 -14.39 -2.73
N GLU A 176 -8.48 -15.58 -2.15
CA GLU A 176 -9.52 -16.18 -1.32
C GLU A 176 -9.85 -15.30 -0.11
N PHE A 177 -8.82 -14.79 0.58
CA PHE A 177 -9.00 -13.87 1.69
C PHE A 177 -9.76 -12.61 1.27
N MET A 178 -9.38 -11.97 0.17
CA MET A 178 -10.01 -10.73 -0.29
C MET A 178 -11.45 -10.95 -0.78
N LYS A 179 -11.75 -12.05 -1.48
CA LYS A 179 -13.13 -12.42 -1.86
C LYS A 179 -14.04 -12.48 -0.65
N ASN A 180 -13.62 -13.13 0.41
CA ASN A 180 -14.37 -13.23 1.66
C ASN A 180 -14.61 -11.88 2.36
N GLN A 181 -13.88 -10.80 2.01
CA GLN A 181 -14.13 -9.46 2.54
C GLN A 181 -15.10 -8.65 1.67
N ILE A 182 -15.15 -8.92 0.37
CA ILE A 182 -15.99 -8.18 -0.60
C ILE A 182 -17.41 -8.73 -0.63
N GLU A 183 -17.59 -10.04 -0.40
CA GLU A 183 -18.88 -10.73 -0.46
C GLU A 183 -19.74 -10.57 0.82
N LYS A 184 -19.29 -9.76 1.79
CA LYS A 184 -20.00 -9.46 3.04
C LYS A 184 -20.76 -8.16 2.95
#